data_8446c843c8e2284668f78f343e360ec2
#
_entry.id   8446c843c8e2284668f78f343e360ec2
#
_cell.length_a   1.000
_cell.length_b   1.000
_cell.length_c   1.000
_cell.angle_alpha   90.00
_cell.angle_beta   90.00
_cell.angle_gamma   90.00
#
_symmetry.space_group_name_H-M   'P 1'
#
loop_
_entity.id
_entity.type
_entity.pdbx_description
1 polymer ?
#
loop_
_entity_poly.entity_id
_entity_poly.type
_entity_poly.pdbx_seq_one_letter_code
_entity_poly.pdbx_strand_id
1 'polypeptide(L)'
;MKTTNPFYDPSLKKRHASAKRFKIFTISCIVFAISFLVFFLADMIYKGTPAFQQAYVLIDVSYNQKSLQSTRSAIDKKYRRIVSRAWLRDIPKQVEQDLSLMGTTVETWVLLNHQVDQYLKGHYYKIKSKELKIIGQLKQEGKIELKFNSILFTHGDSKIPENSGLKSAVVGSILTLLVTMFTAFPLGVMTAIYLEEFAVDNRWTQLIEVNINNLAAIPSILFGLLGLAVFISLFGIPRSSPLVGGLTLALMTLPIIIVSARAALRSVPDSIRQAGYGLGLTKVQVVQDHVLPLAFPGIMTGSIIGLAQAMGETAPLIIIGMIAFIPDTPSSIVEAATVMPAQIFTWAGMPERAYVERTAAGILILLSILISLNALAIYLRKKFEVKW
;
A
#
# COMPACT_ATOMS: atom_id res chain seq x y z
N MET A 1 -26.25 -30.15 -64.73
CA MET A 1 -26.49 -28.93 -63.91
C MET A 1 -26.16 -29.24 -62.48
N LYS A 2 -25.06 -28.69 -61.95
CA LYS A 2 -24.77 -28.79 -60.49
C LYS A 2 -25.68 -27.83 -59.74
N THR A 3 -26.63 -28.37 -58.99
CA THR A 3 -27.50 -27.56 -58.12
C THR A 3 -26.62 -26.98 -57.01
N THR A 4 -26.21 -25.72 -57.19
CA THR A 4 -25.55 -24.95 -56.16
C THR A 4 -26.57 -24.68 -55.07
N ASN A 5 -26.35 -25.26 -53.89
CA ASN A 5 -27.19 -24.97 -52.72
C ASN A 5 -27.14 -23.45 -52.43
N PRO A 6 -28.27 -22.74 -52.52
CA PRO A 6 -28.31 -21.28 -52.41
C PRO A 6 -27.86 -20.75 -51.02
N PHE A 7 -27.74 -21.64 -50.04
CA PHE A 7 -27.24 -21.34 -48.69
C PHE A 7 -25.73 -21.62 -48.49
N TYR A 8 -25.01 -22.08 -49.56
CA TYR A 8 -23.59 -22.37 -49.46
C TYR A 8 -22.74 -21.10 -49.74
N ASP A 9 -22.25 -20.46 -48.68
CA ASP A 9 -21.26 -19.35 -48.82
C ASP A 9 -19.84 -19.98 -48.79
N PRO A 10 -19.08 -19.98 -49.90
CA PRO A 10 -17.72 -20.51 -49.98
C PRO A 10 -16.73 -19.72 -49.07
N SER A 11 -17.09 -18.46 -48.68
CA SER A 11 -16.30 -17.65 -47.77
C SER A 11 -16.43 -18.08 -46.30
N LEU A 12 -17.44 -18.86 -45.94
CA LEU A 12 -17.75 -19.24 -44.55
C LEU A 12 -16.56 -19.94 -43.86
N LYS A 13 -15.94 -20.91 -44.58
CA LYS A 13 -14.75 -21.60 -44.05
C LYS A 13 -13.59 -20.64 -43.78
N LYS A 14 -13.38 -19.66 -44.66
CA LYS A 14 -12.31 -18.63 -44.52
C LYS A 14 -12.60 -17.71 -43.36
N ARG A 15 -13.85 -17.31 -43.16
CA ARG A 15 -14.32 -16.49 -42.02
C ARG A 15 -14.15 -17.24 -40.71
N HIS A 16 -14.56 -18.49 -40.62
CA HIS A 16 -14.36 -19.33 -39.44
C HIS A 16 -12.88 -19.54 -39.12
N ALA A 17 -12.03 -19.78 -40.15
CA ALA A 17 -10.59 -19.91 -39.95
C ALA A 17 -9.97 -18.60 -39.43
N SER A 18 -10.39 -17.44 -39.96
CA SER A 18 -9.97 -16.11 -39.46
C SER A 18 -10.42 -15.87 -38.02
N ALA A 19 -11.68 -16.15 -37.72
CA ALA A 19 -12.21 -16.03 -36.35
C ALA A 19 -11.47 -16.94 -35.36
N LYS A 20 -11.14 -18.19 -35.78
CA LYS A 20 -10.36 -19.12 -34.94
C LYS A 20 -8.94 -18.59 -34.70
N ARG A 21 -8.27 -18.06 -35.72
CA ARG A 21 -6.93 -17.44 -35.57
C ARG A 21 -6.98 -16.24 -34.63
N PHE A 22 -7.96 -15.37 -34.77
CA PHE A 22 -8.15 -14.22 -33.89
C PHE A 22 -8.40 -14.65 -32.44
N LYS A 23 -9.27 -15.67 -32.24
CA LYS A 23 -9.52 -16.24 -30.91
C LYS A 23 -8.22 -16.82 -30.28
N ILE A 24 -7.42 -17.56 -31.06
CA ILE A 24 -6.12 -18.11 -30.57
C ILE A 24 -5.19 -16.96 -30.20
N PHE A 25 -5.07 -15.93 -31.05
CA PHE A 25 -4.25 -14.76 -30.79
C PHE A 25 -4.65 -14.03 -29.49
N THR A 26 -5.94 -13.77 -29.31
CA THR A 26 -6.44 -13.12 -28.08
C THR A 26 -6.18 -13.95 -26.83
N ILE A 27 -6.38 -15.29 -26.91
CA ILE A 27 -6.06 -16.18 -25.80
C ILE A 27 -4.55 -16.18 -25.51
N SER A 28 -3.69 -16.18 -26.55
CA SER A 28 -2.25 -16.10 -26.37
C SER A 28 -1.81 -14.81 -25.67
N CYS A 29 -2.43 -13.67 -26.00
CA CYS A 29 -2.17 -12.40 -25.30
C CYS A 29 -2.54 -12.47 -23.82
N ILE A 30 -3.68 -13.08 -23.48
CA ILE A 30 -4.11 -13.27 -22.09
C ILE A 30 -3.13 -14.18 -21.35
N VAL A 31 -2.76 -15.32 -21.94
CA VAL A 31 -1.80 -16.27 -21.36
C VAL A 31 -0.45 -15.60 -21.13
N PHE A 32 0.02 -14.80 -22.10
CA PHE A 32 1.27 -14.03 -21.94
C PHE A 32 1.20 -13.05 -20.78
N ALA A 33 0.12 -12.26 -20.69
CA ALA A 33 -0.06 -11.28 -19.60
C ALA A 33 -0.11 -11.96 -18.22
N ILE A 34 -0.84 -13.07 -18.09
CA ILE A 34 -0.91 -13.85 -16.85
C ILE A 34 0.46 -14.46 -16.51
N SER A 35 1.16 -15.03 -17.49
CA SER A 35 2.49 -15.60 -17.27
C SER A 35 3.50 -14.54 -16.81
N PHE A 36 3.45 -13.36 -17.40
CA PHE A 36 4.30 -12.23 -16.97
C PHE A 36 3.98 -11.79 -15.53
N LEU A 37 2.70 -11.68 -15.18
CA LEU A 37 2.27 -11.35 -13.83
C LEU A 37 2.75 -12.40 -12.81
N VAL A 38 2.57 -13.68 -13.13
CA VAL A 38 3.01 -14.79 -12.26
C VAL A 38 4.53 -14.76 -12.09
N PHE A 39 5.28 -14.54 -13.17
CA PHE A 39 6.73 -14.41 -13.12
C PHE A 39 7.16 -13.24 -12.22
N PHE A 40 6.53 -12.07 -12.39
CA PHE A 40 6.81 -10.88 -11.58
C PHE A 40 6.52 -11.12 -10.08
N LEU A 41 5.37 -11.72 -9.76
CA LEU A 41 5.03 -12.05 -8.37
C LEU A 41 5.98 -13.08 -7.77
N ALA A 42 6.37 -14.09 -8.55
CA ALA A 42 7.34 -15.10 -8.11
C ALA A 42 8.71 -14.48 -7.80
N ASP A 43 9.19 -13.55 -8.64
CA ASP A 43 10.44 -12.80 -8.40
C ASP A 43 10.35 -11.95 -7.11
N MET A 44 9.21 -11.28 -6.89
CA MET A 44 8.98 -10.49 -5.68
C MET A 44 8.94 -11.37 -4.42
N ILE A 45 8.30 -12.54 -4.49
CA ILE A 45 8.26 -13.51 -3.40
C ILE A 45 9.67 -14.03 -3.11
N TYR A 46 10.43 -14.42 -4.14
CA TYR A 46 11.78 -14.92 -4.00
C TYR A 46 12.71 -13.89 -3.34
N LYS A 47 12.65 -12.64 -3.78
CA LYS A 47 13.46 -11.54 -3.22
C LYS A 47 12.98 -11.04 -1.86
N GLY A 48 11.67 -11.09 -1.59
CA GLY A 48 11.08 -10.56 -0.37
C GLY A 48 11.09 -11.51 0.82
N THR A 49 11.01 -12.83 0.58
CA THR A 49 10.97 -13.84 1.66
C THR A 49 12.15 -13.73 2.64
N PRO A 50 13.41 -13.49 2.21
CA PRO A 50 14.53 -13.37 3.13
C PRO A 50 14.41 -12.19 4.12
N ALA A 51 13.67 -11.14 3.77
CA ALA A 51 13.46 -9.99 4.66
C ALA A 51 12.66 -10.33 5.91
N PHE A 52 11.84 -11.39 5.88
CA PHE A 52 11.09 -11.87 7.05
C PHE A 52 11.95 -12.62 8.06
N GLN A 53 13.22 -12.84 7.77
CA GLN A 53 14.18 -13.42 8.67
C GLN A 53 15.35 -12.46 8.90
N GLN A 54 15.93 -12.52 10.10
CA GLN A 54 17.10 -11.74 10.47
C GLN A 54 18.08 -12.61 11.26
N ALA A 55 19.37 -12.37 11.05
CA ALA A 55 20.43 -13.09 11.70
C ALA A 55 20.76 -12.51 13.08
N TYR A 56 20.76 -13.36 14.08
CA TYR A 56 21.13 -13.06 15.46
C TYR A 56 22.33 -13.91 15.87
N VAL A 57 23.08 -13.40 16.83
CA VAL A 57 24.20 -14.09 17.47
C VAL A 57 24.01 -14.11 18.98
N LEU A 58 24.29 -15.24 19.59
CA LEU A 58 24.27 -15.42 21.05
C LEU A 58 25.64 -15.07 21.62
N ILE A 59 25.73 -13.97 22.35
CA ILE A 59 26.97 -13.47 22.95
C ILE A 59 26.73 -12.83 24.32
N ASP A 60 27.79 -12.77 25.13
CA ASP A 60 27.78 -12.07 26.42
C ASP A 60 27.69 -10.56 26.23
N VAL A 61 26.69 -9.95 26.87
CA VAL A 61 26.50 -8.51 26.93
C VAL A 61 26.62 -8.04 28.37
N SER A 62 27.53 -7.10 28.62
CA SER A 62 27.77 -6.53 29.95
C SER A 62 27.02 -5.21 30.11
N TYR A 63 26.09 -5.15 31.03
CA TYR A 63 25.28 -3.98 31.36
C TYR A 63 25.89 -3.23 32.56
N ASN A 64 26.93 -2.43 32.33
CA ASN A 64 27.59 -1.67 33.36
C ASN A 64 27.59 -0.15 33.06
N GLN A 65 28.02 0.67 34.01
CA GLN A 65 28.04 2.13 33.83
C GLN A 65 28.91 2.58 32.63
N LYS A 66 29.97 1.80 32.29
CA LYS A 66 30.79 2.04 31.11
C LYS A 66 30.02 1.74 29.81
N SER A 67 29.14 0.74 29.82
CA SER A 67 28.33 0.37 28.67
C SER A 67 27.20 1.40 28.40
N LEU A 68 26.71 2.09 29.42
CA LEU A 68 25.78 3.21 29.27
C LEU A 68 26.43 4.46 28.64
N GLN A 69 27.66 4.76 29.05
CA GLN A 69 28.44 5.85 28.48
C GLN A 69 28.97 5.54 27.08
N SER A 70 29.39 4.31 26.84
CA SER A 70 29.86 3.83 25.54
C SER A 70 29.28 2.45 25.24
N THR A 71 28.17 2.42 24.50
CA THR A 71 27.42 1.19 24.18
C THR A 71 28.27 0.11 23.51
N ARG A 72 29.38 0.50 22.84
CA ARG A 72 30.35 -0.41 22.27
C ARG A 72 31.16 -1.20 23.31
N SER A 73 31.22 -0.75 24.59
CA SER A 73 31.91 -1.46 25.65
C SER A 73 31.10 -2.61 26.24
N ALA A 74 29.83 -2.68 25.93
CA ALA A 74 28.93 -3.74 26.37
C ALA A 74 29.26 -5.12 25.79
N ILE A 75 30.00 -5.18 24.70
CA ILE A 75 30.39 -6.42 24.02
C ILE A 75 31.90 -6.48 23.78
N ASP A 76 32.44 -7.70 23.66
CA ASP A 76 33.85 -7.92 23.32
C ASP A 76 34.24 -7.23 22.00
N LYS A 77 35.47 -6.69 21.95
CA LYS A 77 36.04 -6.02 20.78
C LYS A 77 35.96 -6.86 19.51
N LYS A 78 36.06 -8.18 19.63
CA LYS A 78 36.01 -9.11 18.47
C LYS A 78 34.65 -9.10 17.78
N TYR A 79 33.53 -8.87 18.49
CA TYR A 79 32.16 -8.88 17.92
C TYR A 79 31.66 -7.52 17.41
N ARG A 80 32.33 -6.41 17.79
CA ARG A 80 31.86 -5.02 17.48
C ARG A 80 31.61 -4.71 16.02
N ARG A 81 32.20 -5.47 15.10
CA ARG A 81 32.09 -5.26 13.67
C ARG A 81 31.00 -6.11 13.03
N ILE A 82 30.60 -7.19 13.66
CA ILE A 82 29.59 -8.10 13.15
C ILE A 82 28.19 -7.78 13.70
N VAL A 83 28.11 -7.12 14.85
CA VAL A 83 26.88 -6.75 15.54
C VAL A 83 26.31 -5.43 15.01
N SER A 84 24.99 -5.29 15.02
CA SER A 84 24.28 -4.06 14.62
C SER A 84 24.59 -2.91 15.58
N ARG A 85 24.89 -1.75 14.99
CA ARG A 85 25.07 -0.52 15.76
C ARG A 85 23.75 0.01 16.33
N ALA A 86 22.64 -0.26 15.67
CA ALA A 86 21.33 0.14 16.15
C ALA A 86 21.00 -0.61 17.43
N TRP A 87 21.17 -1.93 17.46
CA TRP A 87 20.94 -2.75 18.64
C TRP A 87 21.79 -2.29 19.84
N LEU A 88 23.06 -1.97 19.60
CA LEU A 88 23.93 -1.45 20.66
C LEU A 88 23.44 -0.11 21.22
N ARG A 89 22.87 0.76 20.41
CA ARG A 89 22.32 2.05 20.87
C ARG A 89 21.08 1.91 21.73
N ASP A 90 20.37 0.78 21.64
CA ASP A 90 19.18 0.52 22.43
C ASP A 90 19.49 -0.03 23.84
N ILE A 91 20.77 -0.33 24.17
CA ILE A 91 21.18 -0.81 25.49
C ILE A 91 20.70 0.10 26.63
N PRO A 92 20.83 1.44 26.58
CA PRO A 92 20.32 2.29 27.66
C PRO A 92 18.81 2.12 27.88
N LYS A 93 18.03 2.03 26.79
CA LYS A 93 16.58 1.79 26.88
C LYS A 93 16.24 0.42 27.47
N GLN A 94 17.03 -0.61 27.15
CA GLN A 94 16.85 -1.94 27.75
C GLN A 94 17.06 -1.91 29.27
N VAL A 95 18.08 -1.18 29.73
CA VAL A 95 18.33 -0.99 31.16
C VAL A 95 17.25 -0.13 31.84
N GLU A 96 16.72 0.88 31.17
CA GLU A 96 15.58 1.67 31.67
C GLU A 96 14.31 0.83 31.84
N GLN A 97 14.09 -0.13 30.93
CA GLN A 97 12.94 -1.04 31.00
C GLN A 97 13.11 -2.14 32.05
N ASP A 98 14.36 -2.59 32.29
CA ASP A 98 14.68 -3.60 33.26
C ASP A 98 15.94 -3.23 34.03
N LEU A 99 15.76 -2.58 35.17
CA LEU A 99 16.86 -2.15 36.07
C LEU A 99 17.65 -3.31 36.65
N SER A 100 17.13 -4.54 36.67
CA SER A 100 17.82 -5.72 37.16
C SER A 100 19.02 -6.12 36.30
N LEU A 101 19.05 -5.67 35.06
CA LEU A 101 20.19 -5.90 34.16
C LEU A 101 21.45 -5.14 34.58
N MET A 102 21.31 -4.08 35.35
CA MET A 102 22.43 -3.20 35.69
C MET A 102 23.48 -3.93 36.57
N GLY A 103 24.72 -3.90 36.11
CA GLY A 103 25.84 -4.59 36.76
C GLY A 103 25.99 -6.06 36.38
N THR A 104 25.11 -6.62 35.57
CA THR A 104 25.16 -8.02 35.13
C THR A 104 25.81 -8.21 33.77
N THR A 105 26.29 -9.43 33.53
CA THR A 105 26.66 -9.88 32.17
C THR A 105 25.76 -11.06 31.82
N VAL A 106 25.00 -10.89 30.75
CA VAL A 106 23.97 -11.85 30.32
C VAL A 106 24.27 -12.33 28.91
N GLU A 107 24.24 -13.64 28.69
CA GLU A 107 24.30 -14.21 27.34
C GLU A 107 22.93 -13.93 26.63
N THR A 108 22.98 -13.16 25.57
CA THR A 108 21.76 -12.66 24.93
C THR A 108 21.87 -12.71 23.40
N TRP A 109 20.71 -12.85 22.73
CA TRP A 109 20.61 -12.78 21.25
C TRP A 109 20.75 -11.36 20.79
N VAL A 110 21.85 -11.07 20.10
CA VAL A 110 22.18 -9.74 19.58
C VAL A 110 22.01 -9.72 18.05
N LEU A 111 21.39 -8.68 17.54
CA LEU A 111 21.17 -8.51 16.11
C LEU A 111 22.51 -8.31 15.37
N LEU A 112 22.73 -9.09 14.32
CA LEU A 112 23.88 -8.92 13.42
C LEU A 112 23.65 -7.74 12.47
N ASN A 113 24.74 -7.14 11.97
CA ASN A 113 24.64 -6.07 10.98
C ASN A 113 24.19 -6.60 9.62
N HIS A 114 23.68 -5.72 8.75
CA HIS A 114 23.16 -6.08 7.44
C HIS A 114 24.19 -6.82 6.55
N GLN A 115 25.48 -6.55 6.70
CA GLN A 115 26.53 -7.21 5.90
C GLN A 115 26.64 -8.69 6.22
N VAL A 116 26.65 -9.01 7.51
CA VAL A 116 26.70 -10.40 7.99
C VAL A 116 25.37 -11.11 7.74
N ASP A 117 24.24 -10.43 7.95
CA ASP A 117 22.91 -10.95 7.67
C ASP A 117 22.79 -11.38 6.19
N GLN A 118 23.18 -10.51 5.26
CA GLN A 118 23.16 -10.80 3.84
C GLN A 118 24.10 -11.95 3.44
N TYR A 119 25.27 -12.03 4.07
CA TYR A 119 26.21 -13.14 3.87
C TYR A 119 25.63 -14.48 4.33
N LEU A 120 24.99 -14.51 5.50
CA LEU A 120 24.38 -15.72 6.04
C LEU A 120 23.18 -16.20 5.19
N LYS A 121 22.49 -15.27 4.53
CA LYS A 121 21.42 -15.54 3.56
C LYS A 121 21.94 -15.98 2.18
N GLY A 122 23.26 -16.13 2.01
CA GLY A 122 23.86 -16.62 0.76
C GLY A 122 24.17 -15.55 -0.27
N HIS A 123 24.06 -14.27 0.09
CA HIS A 123 24.43 -13.17 -0.80
C HIS A 123 25.89 -12.78 -0.64
N TYR A 124 26.55 -12.48 -1.77
CA TYR A 124 27.92 -12.01 -1.72
C TYR A 124 28.02 -10.65 -1.05
N TYR A 125 28.83 -10.58 0.00
CA TYR A 125 29.20 -9.35 0.67
C TYR A 125 30.68 -9.31 1.00
N LYS A 126 31.31 -8.14 0.88
CA LYS A 126 32.74 -7.99 1.17
C LYS A 126 32.97 -7.92 2.69
N ILE A 127 33.17 -9.08 3.31
CA ILE A 127 33.49 -9.22 4.75
C ILE A 127 35.00 -9.47 4.88
N LYS A 128 35.62 -8.92 5.94
CA LYS A 128 37.05 -9.11 6.17
C LYS A 128 37.34 -10.55 6.65
N SER A 129 38.48 -11.11 6.27
CA SER A 129 38.86 -12.50 6.61
C SER A 129 38.85 -12.79 8.11
N LYS A 130 39.15 -11.80 8.97
CA LYS A 130 39.05 -11.95 10.45
C LYS A 130 37.61 -12.12 10.91
N GLU A 131 36.66 -11.38 10.32
CA GLU A 131 35.23 -11.44 10.63
C GLU A 131 34.63 -12.76 10.13
N LEU A 132 35.03 -13.23 8.95
CA LEU A 132 34.62 -14.53 8.42
C LEU A 132 35.03 -15.71 9.34
N LYS A 133 36.24 -15.66 9.88
CA LYS A 133 36.70 -16.69 10.85
C LYS A 133 35.81 -16.69 12.11
N ILE A 134 35.48 -15.52 12.66
CA ILE A 134 34.62 -15.40 13.83
C ILE A 134 33.21 -15.90 13.52
N ILE A 135 32.65 -15.53 12.37
CA ILE A 135 31.32 -16.01 11.94
C ILE A 135 31.31 -17.52 11.75
N GLY A 136 32.39 -18.09 11.16
CA GLY A 136 32.53 -19.53 10.98
C GLY A 136 32.60 -20.30 12.33
N GLN A 137 33.34 -19.79 13.31
CA GLN A 137 33.39 -20.36 14.65
C GLN A 137 32.03 -20.32 15.34
N LEU A 138 31.38 -19.15 15.38
CA LEU A 138 30.06 -18.97 15.98
C LEU A 138 28.98 -19.85 15.34
N LYS A 139 29.09 -20.08 14.03
CA LYS A 139 28.18 -20.98 13.30
C LYS A 139 28.42 -22.45 13.69
N GLN A 140 29.67 -22.85 13.83
CA GLN A 140 30.00 -24.21 14.30
C GLN A 140 29.58 -24.44 15.76
N GLU A 141 29.65 -23.41 16.60
CA GLU A 141 29.20 -23.44 18.00
C GLU A 141 27.65 -23.36 18.12
N GLY A 142 26.92 -23.23 17.02
CA GLY A 142 25.45 -23.09 17.04
C GLY A 142 24.96 -21.76 17.63
N LYS A 143 25.84 -20.75 17.72
CA LYS A 143 25.53 -19.43 18.30
C LYS A 143 24.99 -18.41 17.29
N ILE A 144 24.72 -18.82 16.05
CA ILE A 144 24.09 -17.98 15.02
C ILE A 144 22.78 -18.61 14.60
N GLU A 145 21.71 -17.82 14.62
CA GLU A 145 20.38 -18.26 14.24
C GLU A 145 19.67 -17.21 13.38
N LEU A 146 18.90 -17.67 12.38
CA LEU A 146 17.97 -16.83 11.62
C LEU A 146 16.61 -16.86 12.32
N LYS A 147 16.21 -15.73 12.91
CA LYS A 147 14.92 -15.57 13.60
C LYS A 147 13.94 -14.74 12.77
N PHE A 148 12.67 -14.86 13.09
CA PHE A 148 11.65 -14.01 12.47
C PHE A 148 11.96 -12.53 12.71
N ASN A 149 11.89 -11.74 11.64
CA ASN A 149 12.19 -10.31 11.67
C ASN A 149 10.98 -9.52 12.20
N SER A 150 10.83 -9.46 13.52
CA SER A 150 9.81 -8.64 14.17
C SER A 150 10.03 -7.13 13.95
N ILE A 151 11.28 -6.70 13.77
CA ILE A 151 11.66 -5.30 13.54
C ILE A 151 10.94 -4.73 12.32
N LEU A 152 10.78 -5.54 11.27
CA LEU A 152 10.07 -5.12 10.06
C LEU A 152 8.64 -4.60 10.35
N PHE A 153 7.97 -5.12 11.38
CA PHE A 153 6.59 -4.79 11.74
C PHE A 153 6.47 -3.87 12.94
N THR A 154 7.49 -3.79 13.79
CA THR A 154 7.42 -3.06 15.07
C THR A 154 8.14 -1.72 15.06
N HIS A 155 9.09 -1.53 14.11
CA HIS A 155 9.88 -0.32 14.01
C HIS A 155 9.43 0.55 12.82
N GLY A 156 9.73 1.84 12.91
CA GLY A 156 9.65 2.75 11.78
C GLY A 156 10.86 2.65 10.88
N ASP A 157 11.02 3.63 9.99
CA ASP A 157 12.16 3.68 9.07
C ASP A 157 13.47 3.94 9.80
N SER A 158 14.56 3.42 9.24
CA SER A 158 15.91 3.61 9.78
C SER A 158 16.93 3.69 8.65
N LYS A 159 17.95 4.55 8.83
CA LYS A 159 19.13 4.58 7.93
C LYS A 159 20.03 3.36 8.09
N ILE A 160 19.77 2.52 9.07
CA ILE A 160 20.47 1.27 9.32
C ILE A 160 19.56 0.14 8.84
N PRO A 161 19.90 -0.56 7.75
CA PRO A 161 18.99 -1.51 7.11
C PRO A 161 18.39 -2.54 8.06
N GLU A 162 19.18 -3.15 8.93
CA GLU A 162 18.71 -4.18 9.85
C GLU A 162 17.70 -3.69 10.90
N ASN A 163 17.64 -2.37 11.15
CA ASN A 163 16.69 -1.76 12.09
C ASN A 163 15.54 -1.03 11.39
N SER A 164 15.47 -1.09 10.07
CA SER A 164 14.43 -0.41 9.30
C SER A 164 13.17 -1.28 9.22
N GLY A 165 12.02 -0.70 9.58
CA GLY A 165 10.71 -1.34 9.58
C GLY A 165 9.66 -0.52 8.84
N LEU A 166 8.44 -1.05 8.77
CA LEU A 166 7.31 -0.50 8.02
C LEU A 166 6.20 0.08 8.90
N LYS A 167 6.33 -0.01 10.24
CA LYS A 167 5.25 0.39 11.15
C LYS A 167 4.77 1.82 10.91
N SER A 168 5.71 2.78 10.83
CA SER A 168 5.36 4.19 10.59
C SER A 168 4.67 4.40 9.26
N ALA A 169 5.13 3.72 8.20
CA ALA A 169 4.53 3.80 6.87
C ALA A 169 3.14 3.15 6.79
N VAL A 170 2.92 2.03 7.48
CA VAL A 170 1.61 1.37 7.57
C VAL A 170 0.61 2.27 8.29
N VAL A 171 0.97 2.80 9.46
CA VAL A 171 0.09 3.69 10.23
C VAL A 171 -0.17 4.97 9.45
N GLY A 172 0.86 5.58 8.85
CA GLY A 172 0.69 6.77 8.01
C GLY A 172 -0.22 6.53 6.81
N SER A 173 -0.11 5.36 6.15
CA SER A 173 -1.03 4.98 5.07
C SER A 173 -2.47 4.84 5.56
N ILE A 174 -2.69 4.17 6.70
CA ILE A 174 -4.04 4.02 7.27
C ILE A 174 -4.65 5.38 7.57
N LEU A 175 -3.92 6.27 8.26
CA LEU A 175 -4.41 7.61 8.58
C LEU A 175 -4.71 8.43 7.32
N THR A 176 -3.83 8.37 6.31
CA THR A 176 -4.04 9.05 5.03
C THR A 176 -5.29 8.55 4.32
N LEU A 177 -5.48 7.22 4.26
CA LEU A 177 -6.66 6.61 3.63
C LEU A 177 -7.95 6.92 4.40
N LEU A 178 -7.92 6.98 5.71
CA LEU A 178 -9.07 7.41 6.51
C LEU A 178 -9.48 8.84 6.17
N VAL A 179 -8.53 9.78 6.10
CA VAL A 179 -8.82 11.16 5.67
C VAL A 179 -9.38 11.17 4.25
N THR A 180 -8.79 10.41 3.32
CA THR A 180 -9.28 10.30 1.94
C THR A 180 -10.71 9.81 1.91
N MET A 181 -11.02 8.73 2.62
CA MET A 181 -12.36 8.12 2.64
C MET A 181 -13.40 9.04 3.27
N PHE A 182 -13.10 9.61 4.43
CA PHE A 182 -14.03 10.51 5.13
C PHE A 182 -14.30 11.82 4.38
N THR A 183 -13.41 12.21 3.47
CA THR A 183 -13.59 13.41 2.62
C THR A 183 -14.23 13.05 1.28
N ALA A 184 -13.63 12.13 0.52
CA ALA A 184 -14.04 11.84 -0.85
C ALA A 184 -15.37 11.07 -0.94
N PHE A 185 -15.63 10.13 -0.01
CA PHE A 185 -16.84 9.31 -0.09
C PHE A 185 -18.11 10.14 0.15
N PRO A 186 -18.27 10.88 1.26
CA PRO A 186 -19.49 11.66 1.46
C PRO A 186 -19.69 12.71 0.37
N LEU A 187 -18.66 13.47 0.03
CA LEU A 187 -18.75 14.52 -0.99
C LEU A 187 -19.05 13.94 -2.37
N GLY A 188 -18.39 12.84 -2.74
CA GLY A 188 -18.62 12.18 -4.03
C GLY A 188 -20.00 11.60 -4.16
N VAL A 189 -20.49 10.89 -3.14
CA VAL A 189 -21.84 10.31 -3.15
C VAL A 189 -22.92 11.38 -3.14
N MET A 190 -22.80 12.41 -2.30
CA MET A 190 -23.75 13.52 -2.28
C MET A 190 -23.81 14.27 -3.61
N THR A 191 -22.64 14.50 -4.23
CA THR A 191 -22.56 15.11 -5.56
C THR A 191 -23.25 14.24 -6.61
N ALA A 192 -23.02 12.92 -6.57
CA ALA A 192 -23.64 11.97 -7.49
C ALA A 192 -25.18 11.95 -7.35
N ILE A 193 -25.67 11.90 -6.11
CA ILE A 193 -27.12 11.95 -5.81
C ILE A 193 -27.71 13.26 -6.33
N TYR A 194 -27.07 14.40 -6.06
CA TYR A 194 -27.56 15.68 -6.55
C TYR A 194 -27.64 15.71 -8.07
N LEU A 195 -26.55 15.34 -8.76
CA LEU A 195 -26.48 15.39 -10.23
C LEU A 195 -27.45 14.41 -10.89
N GLU A 196 -27.70 13.24 -10.30
CA GLU A 196 -28.53 12.22 -10.93
C GLU A 196 -30.02 12.38 -10.60
N GLU A 197 -30.35 12.76 -9.36
CA GLU A 197 -31.72 12.76 -8.90
C GLU A 197 -32.32 14.17 -8.83
N PHE A 198 -31.55 15.23 -8.58
CA PHE A 198 -32.09 16.56 -8.29
C PHE A 198 -31.74 17.62 -9.36
N ALA A 199 -30.59 17.48 -10.00
CA ALA A 199 -30.16 18.48 -10.97
C ALA A 199 -31.08 18.53 -12.20
N VAL A 200 -31.32 19.75 -12.70
CA VAL A 200 -32.03 19.97 -13.95
C VAL A 200 -31.01 19.93 -15.09
N ASP A 201 -31.35 19.27 -16.19
CA ASP A 201 -30.50 19.26 -17.38
C ASP A 201 -30.40 20.66 -17.98
N ASN A 202 -29.31 21.36 -17.72
CA ASN A 202 -28.99 22.67 -18.19
C ASN A 202 -27.49 22.82 -18.48
N ARG A 203 -27.10 23.97 -19.07
CA ARG A 203 -25.68 24.22 -19.41
C ARG A 203 -24.74 24.17 -18.21
N TRP A 204 -25.19 24.52 -17.01
CA TRP A 204 -24.40 24.50 -15.81
C TRP A 204 -24.14 23.08 -15.31
N THR A 205 -25.16 22.23 -15.31
CA THR A 205 -25.03 20.82 -14.96
C THR A 205 -24.10 20.09 -15.93
N GLN A 206 -24.27 20.35 -17.26
CA GLN A 206 -23.38 19.78 -18.27
C GLN A 206 -21.93 20.25 -18.10
N LEU A 207 -21.70 21.53 -17.76
CA LEU A 207 -20.38 22.06 -17.48
C LEU A 207 -19.73 21.35 -16.26
N ILE A 208 -20.48 21.12 -15.19
CA ILE A 208 -20.01 20.39 -14.01
C ILE A 208 -19.64 18.96 -14.40
N GLU A 209 -20.47 18.26 -15.15
CA GLU A 209 -20.21 16.89 -15.60
C GLU A 209 -18.94 16.77 -16.44
N VAL A 210 -18.77 17.68 -17.40
CA VAL A 210 -17.55 17.73 -18.23
C VAL A 210 -16.31 17.97 -17.37
N ASN A 211 -16.39 18.86 -16.36
CA ASN A 211 -15.27 19.11 -15.47
C ASN A 211 -14.95 17.91 -14.58
N ILE A 212 -15.95 17.20 -14.04
CA ILE A 212 -15.74 15.97 -13.26
C ILE A 212 -14.99 14.92 -14.11
N ASN A 213 -15.42 14.72 -15.36
CA ASN A 213 -14.76 13.79 -16.26
C ASN A 213 -13.34 14.23 -16.63
N ASN A 214 -13.12 15.55 -16.82
CA ASN A 214 -11.79 16.10 -17.10
C ASN A 214 -10.84 15.95 -15.89
N LEU A 215 -11.34 16.10 -14.65
CA LEU A 215 -10.56 15.87 -13.44
C LEU A 215 -10.02 14.42 -13.37
N ALA A 216 -10.80 13.44 -13.82
CA ALA A 216 -10.35 12.05 -13.88
C ALA A 216 -9.20 11.81 -14.88
N ALA A 217 -9.02 12.68 -15.86
CA ALA A 217 -7.96 12.59 -16.88
C ALA A 217 -6.67 13.33 -16.50
N ILE A 218 -6.66 14.07 -15.38
CA ILE A 218 -5.48 14.81 -14.91
C ILE A 218 -4.40 13.85 -14.40
N PRO A 219 -3.11 14.01 -14.83
CA PRO A 219 -2.01 13.24 -14.26
C PRO A 219 -1.93 13.39 -12.74
N SER A 220 -1.77 12.27 -12.03
CA SER A 220 -1.81 12.23 -10.55
C SER A 220 -0.81 13.18 -9.88
N ILE A 221 0.34 13.41 -10.50
CA ILE A 221 1.37 14.35 -9.99
C ILE A 221 0.85 15.79 -9.84
N LEU A 222 -0.07 16.23 -10.70
CA LEU A 222 -0.65 17.58 -10.63
C LEU A 222 -1.54 17.77 -9.41
N PHE A 223 -2.20 16.72 -8.92
CA PHE A 223 -2.91 16.77 -7.64
C PHE A 223 -1.95 17.00 -6.47
N GLY A 224 -0.72 16.44 -6.55
CA GLY A 224 0.34 16.72 -5.57
C GLY A 224 0.76 18.20 -5.57
N LEU A 225 0.92 18.79 -6.76
CA LEU A 225 1.22 20.22 -6.88
C LEU A 225 0.06 21.09 -6.38
N LEU A 226 -1.18 20.70 -6.68
CA LEU A 226 -2.36 21.38 -6.14
C LEU A 226 -2.43 21.27 -4.62
N GLY A 227 -2.15 20.08 -4.06
CA GLY A 227 -2.04 19.87 -2.61
C GLY A 227 -0.99 20.75 -1.96
N LEU A 228 0.17 20.89 -2.60
CA LEU A 228 1.23 21.78 -2.14
C LEU A 228 0.77 23.27 -2.16
N ALA A 229 0.16 23.70 -3.25
CA ALA A 229 -0.24 25.09 -3.43
C ALA A 229 -1.42 25.48 -2.52
N VAL A 230 -2.46 24.64 -2.46
CA VAL A 230 -3.70 24.95 -1.74
C VAL A 230 -3.61 24.54 -0.28
N PHE A 231 -3.36 23.27 0.01
CA PHE A 231 -3.45 22.78 1.39
C PHE A 231 -2.26 23.22 2.25
N ILE A 232 -1.05 23.21 1.69
CA ILE A 232 0.15 23.59 2.46
C ILE A 232 0.36 25.10 2.41
N SER A 233 0.42 25.70 1.20
CA SER A 233 0.82 27.12 1.08
C SER A 233 -0.31 28.09 1.43
N LEU A 234 -1.58 27.79 1.04
CA LEU A 234 -2.70 28.68 1.30
C LEU A 234 -3.36 28.40 2.66
N PHE A 235 -3.63 27.14 2.99
CA PHE A 235 -4.32 26.77 4.24
C PHE A 235 -3.37 26.50 5.41
N GLY A 236 -2.05 26.46 5.20
CA GLY A 236 -1.06 26.27 6.24
C GLY A 236 -1.06 24.89 6.90
N ILE A 237 -1.60 23.87 6.23
CA ILE A 237 -1.62 22.50 6.77
C ILE A 237 -0.17 21.98 6.80
N PRO A 238 0.26 21.28 7.87
CA PRO A 238 1.62 20.77 7.99
C PRO A 238 2.01 19.84 6.84
N ARG A 239 3.21 20.07 6.28
CA ARG A 239 3.77 19.18 5.23
C ARG A 239 3.94 17.76 5.75
N SER A 240 3.93 16.81 4.82
CA SER A 240 4.14 15.38 5.12
C SER A 240 3.10 14.79 6.09
N SER A 241 2.01 15.49 6.38
CA SER A 241 0.98 14.98 7.29
C SER A 241 -0.05 14.09 6.57
N PRO A 242 -0.63 13.09 7.26
CA PRO A 242 -1.74 12.30 6.73
C PRO A 242 -2.92 13.15 6.27
N LEU A 243 -3.15 14.30 6.91
CA LEU A 243 -4.23 15.22 6.54
C LEU A 243 -4.02 15.78 5.13
N VAL A 244 -2.84 16.34 4.85
CA VAL A 244 -2.53 16.87 3.51
C VAL A 244 -2.52 15.76 2.46
N GLY A 245 -1.93 14.60 2.80
CA GLY A 245 -1.93 13.43 1.91
C GLY A 245 -3.32 12.96 1.57
N GLY A 246 -4.16 12.81 2.58
CA GLY A 246 -5.53 12.35 2.44
C GLY A 246 -6.42 13.31 1.65
N LEU A 247 -6.32 14.62 1.88
CA LEU A 247 -7.04 15.62 1.11
C LEU A 247 -6.60 15.66 -0.36
N THR A 248 -5.29 15.51 -0.60
CA THR A 248 -4.74 15.45 -1.97
C THR A 248 -5.24 14.22 -2.72
N LEU A 249 -5.22 13.04 -2.07
CA LEU A 249 -5.77 11.81 -2.64
C LEU A 249 -7.29 11.88 -2.79
N ALA A 250 -7.99 12.58 -1.90
CA ALA A 250 -9.43 12.79 -2.00
C ALA A 250 -9.82 13.55 -3.28
N LEU A 251 -9.09 14.60 -3.64
CA LEU A 251 -9.33 15.32 -4.91
C LEU A 251 -9.21 14.41 -6.13
N MET A 252 -8.27 13.48 -6.11
CA MET A 252 -8.06 12.53 -7.21
C MET A 252 -9.14 11.44 -7.24
N THR A 253 -9.61 10.98 -6.08
CA THR A 253 -10.61 9.90 -6.00
C THR A 253 -12.05 10.38 -6.14
N LEU A 254 -12.32 11.66 -5.88
CA LEU A 254 -13.66 12.25 -6.01
C LEU A 254 -14.32 11.97 -7.37
N PRO A 255 -13.68 12.22 -8.53
CA PRO A 255 -14.31 11.94 -9.84
C PRO A 255 -14.70 10.48 -10.01
N ILE A 256 -13.85 9.55 -9.53
CA ILE A 256 -14.08 8.10 -9.64
C ILE A 256 -15.32 7.70 -8.82
N ILE A 257 -15.44 8.23 -7.60
CA ILE A 257 -16.59 7.98 -6.72
C ILE A 257 -17.86 8.58 -7.32
N ILE A 258 -17.80 9.82 -7.83
CA ILE A 258 -18.96 10.48 -8.44
C ILE A 258 -19.48 9.69 -9.64
N VAL A 259 -18.59 9.34 -10.58
CA VAL A 259 -18.98 8.64 -11.83
C VAL A 259 -19.55 7.26 -11.51
N SER A 260 -18.91 6.51 -10.61
CA SER A 260 -19.39 5.18 -10.24
C SER A 260 -20.69 5.22 -9.44
N ALA A 261 -20.85 6.18 -8.54
CA ALA A 261 -22.09 6.38 -7.79
C ALA A 261 -23.25 6.77 -8.70
N ARG A 262 -23.02 7.67 -9.67
CA ARG A 262 -24.03 8.01 -10.71
C ARG A 262 -24.41 6.78 -11.53
N ALA A 263 -23.46 5.99 -11.97
CA ALA A 263 -23.74 4.75 -12.70
C ALA A 263 -24.59 3.77 -11.88
N ALA A 264 -24.31 3.66 -10.57
CA ALA A 264 -25.10 2.85 -9.67
C ALA A 264 -26.53 3.38 -9.48
N LEU A 265 -26.72 4.69 -9.34
CA LEU A 265 -28.05 5.32 -9.25
C LEU A 265 -28.85 5.12 -10.53
N ARG A 266 -28.22 5.27 -11.71
CA ARG A 266 -28.85 5.02 -13.02
C ARG A 266 -29.27 3.56 -13.23
N SER A 267 -28.61 2.62 -12.60
CA SER A 267 -28.96 1.19 -12.72
C SER A 267 -30.28 0.82 -12.04
N VAL A 268 -30.79 1.68 -11.15
CA VAL A 268 -32.09 1.47 -10.50
C VAL A 268 -33.20 1.77 -11.50
N PRO A 269 -34.16 0.82 -11.74
CA PRO A 269 -35.24 1.02 -12.71
C PRO A 269 -36.14 2.22 -12.37
N ASP A 270 -36.55 2.96 -13.38
CA ASP A 270 -37.46 4.12 -13.21
C ASP A 270 -38.84 3.74 -12.66
N SER A 271 -39.26 2.50 -12.87
CA SER A 271 -40.52 1.98 -12.29
C SER A 271 -40.56 2.09 -10.78
N ILE A 272 -39.43 1.97 -10.10
CA ILE A 272 -39.33 2.12 -8.64
C ILE A 272 -39.59 3.58 -8.24
N ARG A 273 -39.03 4.54 -8.99
CA ARG A 273 -39.27 5.95 -8.74
C ARG A 273 -40.76 6.32 -9.00
N GLN A 274 -41.31 5.81 -10.10
CA GLN A 274 -42.72 6.04 -10.43
C GLN A 274 -43.68 5.43 -9.42
N ALA A 275 -43.38 4.22 -8.92
CA ALA A 275 -44.18 3.57 -7.86
C ALA A 275 -44.15 4.39 -6.58
N GLY A 276 -43.01 4.91 -6.16
CA GLY A 276 -42.88 5.79 -5.01
C GLY A 276 -43.73 7.07 -5.16
N TYR A 277 -43.65 7.73 -6.31
CA TYR A 277 -44.49 8.91 -6.61
C TYR A 277 -45.99 8.57 -6.65
N GLY A 278 -46.37 7.40 -7.18
CA GLY A 278 -47.75 6.92 -7.20
C GLY A 278 -48.33 6.69 -5.79
N LEU A 279 -47.46 6.40 -4.81
CA LEU A 279 -47.85 6.30 -3.36
C LEU A 279 -47.85 7.67 -2.66
N GLY A 280 -47.56 8.77 -3.36
CA GLY A 280 -47.55 10.13 -2.83
C GLY A 280 -46.26 10.49 -2.08
N LEU A 281 -45.18 9.72 -2.23
CA LEU A 281 -43.89 10.05 -1.62
C LEU A 281 -43.26 11.28 -2.26
N THR A 282 -42.57 12.07 -1.46
CA THR A 282 -41.74 13.18 -1.94
C THR A 282 -40.48 12.65 -2.65
N LYS A 283 -39.89 13.46 -3.51
CA LYS A 283 -38.66 13.08 -4.24
C LYS A 283 -37.52 12.64 -3.30
N VAL A 284 -37.38 13.32 -2.16
CA VAL A 284 -36.36 12.99 -1.15
C VAL A 284 -36.64 11.62 -0.54
N GLN A 285 -37.88 11.31 -0.18
CA GLN A 285 -38.26 9.99 0.36
C GLN A 285 -38.04 8.88 -0.66
N VAL A 286 -38.42 9.07 -1.92
CA VAL A 286 -38.18 8.10 -2.99
C VAL A 286 -36.67 7.80 -3.11
N VAL A 287 -35.83 8.84 -3.08
CA VAL A 287 -34.38 8.67 -3.19
C VAL A 287 -33.80 7.97 -1.96
N GLN A 288 -34.14 8.41 -0.76
CA GLN A 288 -33.57 7.90 0.50
C GLN A 288 -34.04 6.48 0.81
N ASP A 289 -35.33 6.20 0.64
CA ASP A 289 -35.92 4.94 1.11
C ASP A 289 -35.93 3.85 0.04
N HIS A 290 -35.87 4.22 -1.25
CA HIS A 290 -35.99 3.25 -2.34
C HIS A 290 -34.79 3.23 -3.28
N VAL A 291 -34.34 4.38 -3.80
CA VAL A 291 -33.27 4.41 -4.81
C VAL A 291 -31.90 4.17 -4.18
N LEU A 292 -31.57 4.90 -3.12
CA LEU A 292 -30.25 4.85 -2.48
C LEU A 292 -29.92 3.47 -1.89
N PRO A 293 -30.80 2.77 -1.18
CA PRO A 293 -30.54 1.42 -0.69
C PRO A 293 -30.23 0.42 -1.79
N LEU A 294 -30.89 0.57 -2.95
CA LEU A 294 -30.67 -0.29 -4.12
C LEU A 294 -29.39 0.03 -4.87
N ALA A 295 -29.03 1.31 -4.96
CA ALA A 295 -27.80 1.76 -5.57
C ALA A 295 -26.57 1.54 -4.67
N PHE A 296 -26.76 1.37 -3.36
CA PHE A 296 -25.70 1.35 -2.35
C PHE A 296 -24.61 0.31 -2.63
N PRO A 297 -24.91 -0.95 -3.02
CA PRO A 297 -23.87 -1.92 -3.37
C PRO A 297 -22.98 -1.48 -4.54
N GLY A 298 -23.56 -0.80 -5.52
CA GLY A 298 -22.83 -0.23 -6.66
C GLY A 298 -21.96 0.96 -6.26
N ILE A 299 -22.50 1.86 -5.44
CA ILE A 299 -21.78 3.01 -4.87
C ILE A 299 -20.57 2.53 -4.07
N MET A 300 -20.77 1.54 -3.19
CA MET A 300 -19.68 0.95 -2.41
C MET A 300 -18.59 0.36 -3.30
N THR A 301 -18.97 -0.36 -4.37
CA THR A 301 -18.00 -0.95 -5.29
C THR A 301 -17.09 0.11 -5.93
N GLY A 302 -17.66 1.19 -6.44
CA GLY A 302 -16.90 2.28 -7.04
C GLY A 302 -16.01 3.00 -6.04
N SER A 303 -16.51 3.22 -4.82
CA SER A 303 -15.72 3.85 -3.75
C SER A 303 -14.52 3.01 -3.33
N ILE A 304 -14.68 1.69 -3.28
CA ILE A 304 -13.59 0.75 -2.99
C ILE A 304 -12.53 0.76 -4.07
N ILE A 305 -12.94 0.78 -5.35
CA ILE A 305 -12.01 0.87 -6.47
C ILE A 305 -11.21 2.18 -6.39
N GLY A 306 -11.87 3.30 -6.11
CA GLY A 306 -11.22 4.59 -5.92
C GLY A 306 -10.23 4.58 -4.74
N LEU A 307 -10.60 3.97 -3.61
CA LEU A 307 -9.74 3.86 -2.44
C LEU A 307 -8.53 2.94 -2.70
N ALA A 308 -8.74 1.82 -3.39
CA ALA A 308 -7.66 0.91 -3.78
C ALA A 308 -6.65 1.59 -4.73
N GLN A 309 -7.13 2.41 -5.65
CA GLN A 309 -6.27 3.23 -6.50
C GLN A 309 -5.48 4.24 -5.67
N ALA A 310 -6.14 4.99 -4.77
CA ALA A 310 -5.50 5.96 -3.89
C ALA A 310 -4.36 5.33 -3.05
N MET A 311 -4.55 4.10 -2.57
CA MET A 311 -3.55 3.39 -1.76
C MET A 311 -2.28 3.05 -2.53
N GLY A 312 -2.37 2.90 -3.85
CA GLY A 312 -1.22 2.64 -4.74
C GLY A 312 -0.50 3.89 -5.24
N GLU A 313 -1.09 5.07 -5.06
CA GLU A 313 -0.54 6.31 -5.59
C GLU A 313 0.67 6.79 -4.79
N THR A 314 1.73 7.09 -5.53
CA THR A 314 3.01 7.52 -4.94
C THR A 314 3.34 8.97 -5.31
N ALA A 315 3.12 9.35 -6.58
CA ALA A 315 3.58 10.63 -7.11
C ALA A 315 3.04 11.87 -6.38
N PRO A 316 1.73 12.02 -6.10
CA PRO A 316 1.22 13.17 -5.38
C PRO A 316 1.77 13.24 -3.94
N LEU A 317 1.94 12.09 -3.29
CA LEU A 317 2.42 12.01 -1.91
C LEU A 317 3.91 12.39 -1.78
N ILE A 318 4.71 12.08 -2.79
CA ILE A 318 6.11 12.52 -2.87
C ILE A 318 6.18 14.05 -2.95
N ILE A 319 5.37 14.67 -3.79
CA ILE A 319 5.38 16.14 -4.01
C ILE A 319 5.03 16.90 -2.73
N ILE A 320 4.07 16.43 -1.94
CA ILE A 320 3.71 17.08 -0.66
C ILE A 320 4.70 16.76 0.48
N GLY A 321 5.72 15.94 0.23
CA GLY A 321 6.83 15.68 1.14
C GLY A 321 6.73 14.41 1.98
N MET A 322 5.78 13.50 1.72
CA MET A 322 5.63 12.22 2.47
C MET A 322 6.73 11.19 2.15
N ILE A 323 7.79 11.60 1.47
CA ILE A 323 9.03 10.84 1.22
C ILE A 323 10.08 11.08 2.31
N ALA A 324 9.84 11.98 3.26
CA ALA A 324 10.77 12.27 4.32
C ALA A 324 11.08 11.04 5.18
N PHE A 325 12.31 10.97 5.66
CA PHE A 325 12.72 9.96 6.64
C PHE A 325 12.02 10.23 7.97
N ILE A 326 11.10 9.35 8.36
CA ILE A 326 10.29 9.48 9.58
C ILE A 326 10.39 8.17 10.37
N PRO A 327 11.27 8.13 11.39
CA PRO A 327 11.46 6.94 12.21
C PRO A 327 10.32 6.69 13.20
N ASP A 328 9.64 7.76 13.62
CA ASP A 328 8.59 7.69 14.62
C ASP A 328 7.23 7.37 13.98
N THR A 329 6.38 6.66 14.72
CA THR A 329 5.03 6.34 14.26
C THR A 329 4.12 7.51 14.55
N PRO A 330 3.39 8.06 13.55
CA PRO A 330 2.50 9.19 13.79
C PRO A 330 1.33 8.78 14.71
N SER A 331 1.01 9.62 15.68
CA SER A 331 -0.12 9.46 16.60
C SER A 331 -1.34 10.29 16.17
N SER A 332 -1.15 11.24 15.27
CA SER A 332 -2.17 12.17 14.80
C SER A 332 -2.14 12.35 13.28
N ILE A 333 -3.28 12.77 12.71
CA ILE A 333 -3.39 13.09 11.27
C ILE A 333 -2.61 14.34 10.84
N VAL A 334 -2.17 15.16 11.79
CA VAL A 334 -1.40 16.41 11.52
C VAL A 334 0.09 16.24 11.78
N GLU A 335 0.53 15.13 12.37
CA GLU A 335 1.94 14.82 12.53
C GLU A 335 2.59 14.37 11.23
N ALA A 336 3.90 14.56 11.13
CA ALA A 336 4.65 14.10 9.96
C ALA A 336 4.59 12.57 9.84
N ALA A 337 4.26 12.09 8.66
CA ALA A 337 4.14 10.67 8.35
C ALA A 337 4.70 10.35 6.96
N THR A 338 5.18 9.15 6.79
CA THR A 338 5.40 8.53 5.48
C THR A 338 4.28 7.54 5.18
N VAL A 339 4.18 7.09 3.94
CA VAL A 339 3.21 6.09 3.49
C VAL A 339 3.90 4.92 2.83
N MET A 340 3.24 3.76 2.80
CA MET A 340 3.82 2.52 2.23
C MET A 340 4.41 2.69 0.83
N PRO A 341 3.70 3.27 -0.18
CA PRO A 341 4.26 3.45 -1.51
C PRO A 341 5.52 4.34 -1.52
N ALA A 342 5.52 5.43 -0.75
CA ALA A 342 6.66 6.35 -0.66
C ALA A 342 7.86 5.70 0.07
N GLN A 343 7.61 4.92 1.11
CA GLN A 343 8.64 4.16 1.83
C GLN A 343 9.30 3.12 0.93
N ILE A 344 8.50 2.34 0.19
CA ILE A 344 8.98 1.35 -0.78
C ILE A 344 9.83 2.04 -1.86
N PHE A 345 9.37 3.17 -2.38
CA PHE A 345 10.12 3.96 -3.35
C PHE A 345 11.46 4.45 -2.79
N THR A 346 11.48 4.93 -1.55
CA THR A 346 12.70 5.36 -0.86
C THR A 346 13.69 4.20 -0.71
N TRP A 347 13.23 3.04 -0.25
CA TRP A 347 14.08 1.85 -0.09
C TRP A 347 14.61 1.32 -1.42
N ALA A 348 13.82 1.39 -2.49
CA ALA A 348 14.25 0.99 -3.83
C ALA A 348 15.42 1.84 -4.37
N GLY A 349 15.55 3.09 -3.91
CA GLY A 349 16.65 4.01 -4.25
C GLY A 349 17.89 3.87 -3.36
N MET A 350 17.85 3.04 -2.30
CA MET A 350 18.99 2.89 -1.39
C MET A 350 20.07 1.96 -1.99
N PRO A 351 21.37 2.29 -1.79
CA PRO A 351 22.46 1.53 -2.39
C PRO A 351 22.74 0.19 -1.70
N GLU A 352 22.32 0.02 -0.45
CA GLU A 352 22.60 -1.19 0.33
C GLU A 352 21.68 -2.34 -0.12
N ARG A 353 22.28 -3.49 -0.43
CA ARG A 353 21.56 -4.68 -0.91
C ARG A 353 20.43 -5.13 0.05
N ALA A 354 20.60 -4.94 1.34
CA ALA A 354 19.58 -5.29 2.33
C ALA A 354 18.24 -4.56 2.10
N TYR A 355 18.26 -3.39 1.44
CA TYR A 355 17.01 -2.70 1.09
C TYR A 355 16.29 -3.34 -0.12
N VAL A 356 16.99 -4.10 -0.97
CA VAL A 356 16.33 -4.84 -2.07
C VAL A 356 15.34 -5.86 -1.51
N GLU A 357 15.75 -6.63 -0.48
CA GLU A 357 14.86 -7.57 0.21
C GLU A 357 13.70 -6.84 0.89
N ARG A 358 13.98 -5.71 1.58
CA ARG A 358 12.96 -4.92 2.28
C ARG A 358 11.98 -4.27 1.32
N THR A 359 12.44 -3.77 0.19
CA THR A 359 11.60 -3.24 -0.89
C THR A 359 10.65 -4.32 -1.39
N ALA A 360 11.16 -5.51 -1.71
CA ALA A 360 10.35 -6.63 -2.17
C ALA A 360 9.34 -7.08 -1.09
N ALA A 361 9.76 -7.18 0.17
CA ALA A 361 8.85 -7.48 1.28
C ALA A 361 7.80 -6.40 1.49
N GLY A 362 8.17 -5.12 1.38
CA GLY A 362 7.25 -3.98 1.44
C GLY A 362 6.19 -4.05 0.34
N ILE A 363 6.58 -4.40 -0.90
CA ILE A 363 5.64 -4.63 -2.01
C ILE A 363 4.69 -5.77 -1.69
N LEU A 364 5.19 -6.91 -1.17
CA LEU A 364 4.34 -8.05 -0.80
C LEU A 364 3.35 -7.70 0.31
N ILE A 365 3.79 -6.95 1.32
CA ILE A 365 2.92 -6.49 2.42
C ILE A 365 1.86 -5.53 1.88
N LEU A 366 2.24 -4.55 1.04
CA LEU A 366 1.31 -3.61 0.43
C LEU A 366 0.26 -4.33 -0.42
N LEU A 367 0.68 -5.27 -1.28
CA LEU A 367 -0.22 -6.09 -2.08
C LEU A 367 -1.18 -6.93 -1.20
N SER A 368 -0.66 -7.51 -0.11
CA SER A 368 -1.48 -8.30 0.82
C SER A 368 -2.55 -7.44 1.50
N ILE A 369 -2.21 -6.22 1.92
CA ILE A 369 -3.15 -5.25 2.49
C ILE A 369 -4.21 -4.88 1.45
N LEU A 370 -3.79 -4.59 0.21
CA LEU A 370 -4.67 -4.18 -0.88
C LEU A 370 -5.65 -5.30 -1.28
N ILE A 371 -5.15 -6.53 -1.40
CA ILE A 371 -6.00 -7.70 -1.67
C ILE A 371 -6.98 -7.95 -0.53
N SER A 372 -6.54 -7.83 0.73
CA SER A 372 -7.39 -8.01 1.90
C SER A 372 -8.50 -6.95 1.97
N LEU A 373 -8.16 -5.70 1.69
CA LEU A 373 -9.11 -4.58 1.61
C LEU A 373 -10.15 -4.82 0.51
N ASN A 374 -9.71 -5.21 -0.69
CA ASN A 374 -10.61 -5.52 -1.80
C ASN A 374 -11.50 -6.73 -1.50
N ALA A 375 -10.96 -7.79 -0.88
CA ALA A 375 -11.73 -8.96 -0.48
C ALA A 375 -12.80 -8.61 0.57
N LEU A 376 -12.43 -7.81 1.60
CA LEU A 376 -13.38 -7.30 2.59
C LEU A 376 -14.49 -6.48 1.94
N ALA A 377 -14.14 -5.67 1.01
CA ALA A 377 -15.04 -4.82 0.27
C ALA A 377 -16.05 -5.61 -0.58
N ILE A 378 -15.57 -6.62 -1.30
CA ILE A 378 -16.42 -7.55 -2.07
C ILE A 378 -17.35 -8.32 -1.12
N TYR A 379 -16.85 -8.74 0.04
CA TYR A 379 -17.65 -9.41 1.06
C TYR A 379 -18.77 -8.51 1.60
N LEU A 380 -18.45 -7.27 1.97
CA LEU A 380 -19.43 -6.29 2.45
C LEU A 380 -20.48 -5.98 1.37
N ARG A 381 -20.06 -5.79 0.12
CA ARG A 381 -20.98 -5.60 -1.01
C ARG A 381 -21.97 -6.75 -1.11
N LYS A 382 -21.49 -8.01 -1.12
CA LYS A 382 -22.35 -9.20 -1.18
C LYS A 382 -23.36 -9.29 -0.03
N LYS A 383 -22.95 -8.86 1.18
CA LYS A 383 -23.79 -8.88 2.36
C LYS A 383 -24.95 -7.87 2.28
N PHE A 384 -24.70 -6.72 1.64
CA PHE A 384 -25.70 -5.65 1.49
C PHE A 384 -26.42 -5.66 0.14
N GLU A 385 -26.06 -6.59 -0.76
CA GLU A 385 -26.70 -6.75 -2.06
C GLU A 385 -28.12 -7.32 -1.87
N VAL A 386 -29.15 -6.52 -2.17
CA VAL A 386 -30.54 -6.98 -2.24
C VAL A 386 -30.74 -7.64 -3.61
N LYS A 387 -30.98 -8.94 -3.63
CA LYS A 387 -31.33 -9.67 -4.86
C LYS A 387 -32.84 -9.59 -5.05
N TRP A 388 -33.24 -9.24 -6.25
CA TRP A 388 -34.64 -9.21 -6.72
C TRP A 388 -35.06 -10.57 -7.24
#